data_c2f2074c8aad73b7b49b55edab74066f
#
_entry.id   c2f2074c8aad73b7b49b55edab74066f
#
_cell.length_a   1.000
_cell.length_b   1.000
_cell.length_c   1.000
_cell.angle_alpha   90.00
_cell.angle_beta   90.00
_cell.angle_gamma   90.00
#
_symmetry.space_group_name_H-M   'P 1'
#
loop_
_entity.id
_entity.type
_entity.pdbx_description
1 polymer ?
#
loop_
_entity_poly.entity_id
_entity_poly.type
_entity_poly.pdbx_seq_one_letter_code
_entity_poly.pdbx_strand_id
1 'polypeptide(L)' 'MQGTVATYDASTRSGVLLLDDGTELAFPARAFDASGLRLLRLGQRVRLDVDATGAVVRVTLPTMA' A
#
# COMPACT_ATOMS: atom_id res chain seq x y z
N MET A 1 5.65 6.00 6.87
CA MET A 1 6.12 6.05 5.48
C MET A 1 4.93 6.25 4.56
N GLN A 2 5.08 7.04 3.52
CA GLN A 2 3.99 7.34 2.60
C GLN A 2 4.40 7.04 1.17
N GLY A 3 3.39 6.76 0.34
CA GLY A 3 3.61 6.48 -1.07
C GLY A 3 2.35 6.70 -1.87
N THR A 4 2.42 6.41 -3.16
CA THR A 4 1.31 6.55 -4.10
C THR A 4 1.06 5.19 -4.74
N VAL A 5 -0.21 4.82 -4.89
CA VAL A 5 -0.57 3.55 -5.53
C VAL A 5 -0.20 3.63 -7.01
N ALA A 6 0.78 2.84 -7.43
CA ALA A 6 1.22 2.78 -8.82
C ALA A 6 0.43 1.73 -9.59
N THR A 7 0.19 0.57 -8.98
CA THR A 7 -0.67 -0.47 -9.55
C THR A 7 -1.49 -1.14 -8.45
N TYR A 8 -2.65 -1.66 -8.82
CA TYR A 8 -3.50 -2.42 -7.92
C TYR A 8 -4.29 -3.44 -8.70
N ASP A 9 -4.25 -4.70 -8.24
CA ASP A 9 -5.00 -5.79 -8.85
C ASP A 9 -6.08 -6.23 -7.87
N ALA A 10 -7.33 -5.93 -8.20
CA ALA A 10 -8.46 -6.25 -7.33
C ALA A 10 -8.69 -7.75 -7.18
N SER A 11 -8.27 -8.56 -8.16
CA SER A 11 -8.46 -10.02 -8.09
C SER A 11 -7.54 -10.67 -7.07
N THR A 12 -6.33 -10.13 -6.89
CA THR A 12 -5.35 -10.63 -5.91
C THR A 12 -5.27 -9.74 -4.67
N ARG A 13 -5.86 -8.54 -4.74
CA ARG A 13 -5.81 -7.51 -3.68
C ARG A 13 -4.39 -7.11 -3.32
N SER A 14 -3.50 -7.16 -4.30
CA SER A 14 -2.11 -6.76 -4.14
C SER A 14 -1.75 -5.70 -5.16
N GLY A 15 -0.60 -5.07 -5.00
CA GLY A 15 -0.18 -4.03 -5.92
C GLY A 15 1.21 -3.52 -5.60
N VAL A 16 1.54 -2.38 -6.21
CA VAL A 16 2.84 -1.72 -6.05
C VAL A 16 2.61 -0.28 -5.65
N LEU A 17 3.40 0.18 -4.68
CA LEU A 17 3.43 1.56 -4.24
C LEU A 17 4.69 2.23 -4.75
N LEU A 18 4.58 3.51 -5.11
CA LEU A 18 5.72 4.34 -5.46
C LEU A 18 5.98 5.28 -4.27
N LEU A 19 7.14 5.14 -3.66
CA LEU A 19 7.53 5.97 -2.53
C LEU A 19 7.99 7.36 -3.00
N ASP A 20 8.07 8.30 -2.09
CA ASP A 20 8.42 9.68 -2.41
C ASP A 20 9.85 9.81 -2.97
N ASP A 21 10.72 8.85 -2.65
CA ASP A 21 12.11 8.84 -3.17
C ASP A 21 12.23 8.12 -4.51
N GLY A 22 11.11 7.68 -5.11
CA GLY A 22 11.11 6.97 -6.38
C GLY A 22 11.22 5.46 -6.27
N THR A 23 11.33 4.92 -5.06
CA THR A 23 11.42 3.48 -4.85
C THR A 23 10.05 2.83 -5.04
N GLU A 24 10.00 1.70 -5.76
CA GLU A 24 8.79 0.90 -5.89
C GLU A 24 8.79 -0.18 -4.81
N LEU A 25 7.61 -0.39 -4.19
CA LEU A 25 7.48 -1.35 -3.11
C LEU A 25 6.17 -2.11 -3.28
N ALA A 26 6.26 -3.44 -3.47
CA ALA A 26 5.09 -4.28 -3.61
C ALA A 26 4.43 -4.51 -2.24
N PHE A 27 3.10 -4.57 -2.24
CA PHE A 27 2.36 -4.94 -1.03
C PHE A 27 1.50 -6.18 -1.30
N PRO A 28 1.48 -7.14 -0.36
CA PRO A 28 0.67 -8.34 -0.50
C PRO A 28 -0.78 -8.10 -0.07
N ALA A 29 -1.65 -9.04 -0.43
CA ALA A 29 -3.07 -8.96 -0.08
C ALA A 29 -3.29 -8.82 1.42
N ARG A 30 -2.48 -9.50 2.24
CA ARG A 30 -2.66 -9.42 3.69
C ARG A 30 -2.38 -8.03 4.26
N ALA A 31 -1.47 -7.26 3.64
CA ALA A 31 -1.22 -5.89 4.07
C ALA A 31 -2.44 -5.02 3.77
N PHE A 32 -3.08 -5.24 2.63
CA PHE A 32 -4.30 -4.57 2.27
C PHE A 32 -5.46 -4.99 3.19
N ASP A 33 -5.59 -6.29 3.46
CA ASP A 33 -6.65 -6.81 4.32
C ASP A 33 -6.51 -6.31 5.76
N ALA A 34 -5.28 -6.16 6.25
CA ALA A 34 -5.03 -5.67 7.60
C ALA A 34 -5.53 -4.24 7.81
N SER A 35 -5.65 -3.46 6.74
CA SER A 35 -6.11 -2.07 6.82
C SER A 35 -7.63 -1.94 6.84
N GLY A 36 -8.37 -2.99 6.47
CA GLY A 36 -9.82 -2.93 6.34
C GLY A 36 -10.30 -2.19 5.10
N LEU A 37 -9.40 -1.81 4.21
CA LEU A 37 -9.76 -1.15 2.97
C LEU A 37 -10.38 -2.16 2.01
N ARG A 38 -11.28 -1.67 1.14
CA ARG A 38 -11.94 -2.51 0.15
C ARG A 38 -11.38 -2.33 -1.25
N LEU A 39 -10.81 -1.16 -1.52
CA LEU A 39 -10.37 -0.79 -2.86
C LEU A 39 -9.32 0.31 -2.76
N LEU A 40 -8.31 0.23 -3.60
CA LEU A 40 -7.35 1.30 -3.80
C LEU A 40 -7.42 1.76 -5.24
N ARG A 41 -7.24 3.06 -5.45
CA ARG A 41 -7.23 3.65 -6.78
C ARG A 41 -5.81 3.99 -7.18
N LEU A 42 -5.52 3.89 -8.48
CA LEU A 42 -4.24 4.33 -9.03
C LEU A 42 -4.07 5.81 -8.74
N GLY A 43 -2.87 6.18 -8.33
CA GLY A 43 -2.55 7.56 -7.99
C GLY A 43 -2.97 7.99 -6.59
N GLN A 44 -3.62 7.11 -5.85
CA GLN A 44 -4.05 7.44 -4.49
C GLN A 44 -2.87 7.47 -3.54
N ARG A 45 -2.83 8.49 -2.69
CA ARG A 45 -1.82 8.62 -1.66
C ARG A 45 -2.17 7.71 -0.49
N VAL A 46 -1.19 6.96 0.00
CA VAL A 46 -1.39 6.02 1.11
C VAL A 46 -0.26 6.12 2.12
N ARG A 47 -0.54 5.67 3.32
CA ARG A 47 0.44 5.46 4.36
C ARG A 47 0.72 3.97 4.47
N LEU A 48 1.98 3.60 4.67
CA LEU A 48 2.34 2.19 4.77
C LEU A 48 3.27 1.96 5.95
N ASP A 49 3.17 0.76 6.51
CA ASP A 49 4.06 0.28 7.56
C ASP A 49 4.82 -0.92 7.03
N VAL A 50 6.12 -0.99 7.37
CA VAL A 50 6.98 -2.09 6.99
C VAL A 50 7.53 -2.77 8.24
N ASP A 51 7.87 -4.05 8.10
CA ASP A 51 8.50 -4.79 9.19
C ASP A 51 10.03 -4.65 9.11
N ALA A 52 10.73 -5.38 9.98
CA ALA A 52 12.19 -5.32 10.04
C ALA A 52 12.87 -5.82 8.76
N THR A 53 12.18 -6.61 7.94
CA THR A 53 12.71 -7.10 6.67
C THR A 53 12.44 -6.15 5.51
N GLY A 54 11.66 -5.09 5.74
CA GLY A 54 11.27 -4.15 4.71
C GLY A 54 10.00 -4.54 3.95
N ALA A 55 9.32 -5.62 4.37
CA ALA A 55 8.06 -6.03 3.74
C ALA A 55 6.91 -5.16 4.24
N VAL A 56 6.01 -4.80 3.34
CA VAL A 56 4.83 -4.01 3.69
C VAL A 56 3.85 -4.88 4.47
N VAL A 57 3.50 -4.45 5.67
CA VAL A 57 2.59 -5.18 6.55
C VAL A 57 1.23 -4.51 6.68
N ARG A 58 1.12 -3.25 6.33
CA ARG A 58 -0.16 -2.51 6.38
C ARG A 58 -0.14 -1.34 5.41
N VAL A 59 -1.28 -1.11 4.76
CA VAL A 59 -1.51 0.05 3.89
C VAL A 59 -2.77 0.74 4.38
N THR A 60 -2.70 2.04 4.68
CA THR A 60 -3.85 2.82 5.16
C THR A 60 -3.95 4.13 4.39
N LEU A 61 -5.12 4.76 4.46
CA LEU A 61 -5.31 6.09 3.90
C LEU A 61 -4.80 7.14 4.89
N PRO A 62 -4.11 8.20 4.42
CA PRO A 62 -3.59 9.22 5.33
C PRO A 62 -4.68 9.98 6.09
N THR A 63 -5.89 9.99 5.55
CA THR A 63 -7.04 10.67 6.17
C THR A 63 -7.79 9.82 7.18
N MET A 64 -7.41 8.56 7.33
CA MET A 64 -8.02 7.69 8.33
C MET A 64 -7.48 8.05 9.71
N ALA A 65 -8.37 8.28 10.60
CA ALA A 65 -8.01 8.59 11.98
C ALA A 65 -7.64 7.32 12.76
#